data_76422c1914accd4edb656566eef282bb
#
_entry.id   76422c1914accd4edb656566eef282bb
#
_cell.length_a   1.000
_cell.length_b   1.000
_cell.length_c   1.000
_cell.angle_alpha   90.00
_cell.angle_beta   90.00
_cell.angle_gamma   90.00
#
_symmetry.space_group_name_H-M   'P 1'
#
loop_
_entity.id
_entity.type
_entity.pdbx_description
1 polymer ?
#
loop_
_entity_poly.entity_id
_entity_poly.type
_entity_poly.pdbx_seq_one_letter_code
_entity_poly.pdbx_strand_id
1 'polypeptide(L)'
;LIVGWEKDPYKMLRISHTGTHPSHTDLTIEDSIDYYNMIGAERKESRLRFIQEYWTSKVRTVPRIIINTPVESHRACGIANVGIEGIKPGDLAKRLLDEHRVYTVAIDGANVYGCRITPNVYTTTDELDQFVKALKTLAS
;
A
#
# COMPACT_ATOMS: atom_id res chain seq x y z
N LEU A 1 -31.75 -9.75 -3.88
CA LEU A 1 -32.41 -10.06 -2.61
C LEU A 1 -31.80 -11.34 -2.07
N ILE A 2 -30.92 -11.22 -1.09
CA ILE A 2 -30.26 -12.38 -0.50
C ILE A 2 -31.21 -12.96 0.55
N VAL A 3 -31.64 -14.15 0.30
CA VAL A 3 -32.42 -14.89 1.26
C VAL A 3 -31.45 -15.81 2.00
N GLY A 4 -30.91 -15.34 3.09
CA GLY A 4 -30.12 -16.19 3.98
C GLY A 4 -31.04 -17.21 4.68
N TRP A 5 -30.49 -18.37 4.99
CA TRP A 5 -31.17 -19.42 5.74
C TRP A 5 -31.44 -19.04 7.20
N GLU A 6 -30.69 -18.09 7.71
CA GLU A 6 -30.83 -17.60 9.06
C GLU A 6 -32.01 -16.63 9.18
N LYS A 7 -32.93 -16.94 10.07
CA LYS A 7 -34.17 -16.17 10.28
C LYS A 7 -33.97 -14.97 11.21
N ASP A 8 -32.93 -14.99 12.03
CA ASP A 8 -32.60 -13.89 12.93
C ASP A 8 -32.07 -12.69 12.16
N PRO A 9 -32.78 -11.54 12.14
CA PRO A 9 -32.38 -10.37 11.37
C PRO A 9 -31.06 -9.73 11.85
N TYR A 10 -30.59 -10.07 13.05
CA TYR A 10 -29.37 -9.50 13.64
C TYR A 10 -28.15 -10.39 13.46
N LYS A 11 -28.29 -11.58 12.87
CA LYS A 11 -27.14 -12.44 12.61
C LYS A 11 -26.50 -12.12 11.24
N MET A 12 -25.19 -11.92 11.26
CA MET A 12 -24.39 -11.66 10.06
C MET A 12 -24.50 -12.78 9.02
N LEU A 13 -24.69 -14.03 9.44
CA LEU A 13 -24.89 -15.18 8.53
C LEU A 13 -26.04 -14.98 7.54
N ARG A 14 -27.04 -14.16 7.88
CA ARG A 14 -28.14 -13.84 6.98
C ARG A 14 -27.70 -13.12 5.70
N ILE A 15 -26.68 -12.29 5.81
CA ILE A 15 -26.19 -11.44 4.70
C ILE A 15 -24.88 -11.98 4.10
N SER A 16 -24.27 -12.98 4.72
CA SER A 16 -23.00 -13.55 4.25
C SER A 16 -23.17 -14.67 3.23
N HIS A 17 -24.38 -15.18 3.04
CA HIS A 17 -24.63 -16.23 2.04
C HIS A 17 -24.70 -15.63 0.63
N THR A 18 -23.60 -15.75 -0.09
CA THR A 18 -23.46 -15.21 -1.46
C THR A 18 -23.51 -16.29 -2.56
N GLY A 19 -23.92 -17.50 -2.21
CA GLY A 19 -23.94 -18.66 -3.11
C GLY A 19 -22.88 -19.71 -2.74
N THR A 20 -22.48 -20.54 -3.70
CA THR A 20 -21.44 -21.53 -3.48
C THR A 20 -20.12 -20.85 -3.18
N HIS A 21 -19.59 -21.10 -1.99
CA HIS A 21 -18.31 -20.52 -1.53
C HIS A 21 -17.16 -21.46 -1.92
N PRO A 22 -16.06 -20.98 -2.50
CA PRO A 22 -14.90 -21.78 -2.80
C PRO A 22 -14.14 -22.12 -1.50
N SER A 23 -14.41 -23.28 -0.93
CA SER A 23 -13.86 -23.72 0.36
C SER A 23 -12.32 -23.74 0.41
N HIS A 24 -11.66 -23.92 -0.75
CA HIS A 24 -10.19 -23.88 -0.81
C HIS A 24 -9.61 -22.53 -0.39
N THR A 25 -10.34 -21.44 -0.61
CA THR A 25 -9.90 -20.10 -0.20
C THR A 25 -9.88 -19.96 1.33
N ASP A 26 -10.85 -20.55 2.01
CA ASP A 26 -10.91 -20.53 3.47
C ASP A 26 -9.84 -21.42 4.10
N LEU A 27 -9.56 -22.57 3.48
CA LEU A 27 -8.52 -23.49 3.96
C LEU A 27 -7.11 -22.89 3.90
N THR A 28 -6.86 -21.92 3.00
CA THR A 28 -5.55 -21.26 2.90
C THR A 28 -5.34 -20.14 3.93
N ILE A 29 -6.35 -19.80 4.74
CA ILE A 29 -6.24 -18.79 5.79
C ILE A 29 -5.25 -19.27 6.87
N GLU A 30 -5.30 -20.53 7.26
CA GLU A 30 -4.38 -21.11 8.24
C GLU A 30 -2.94 -21.01 7.77
N ASP A 31 -2.65 -21.39 6.53
CA ASP A 31 -1.32 -21.25 5.92
C ASP A 31 -0.82 -19.81 5.94
N SER A 32 -1.73 -18.86 5.70
CA SER A 32 -1.40 -17.42 5.72
C SER A 32 -1.07 -16.93 7.13
N ILE A 33 -1.78 -17.44 8.14
CA ILE A 33 -1.52 -17.14 9.56
C ILE A 33 -0.18 -17.75 9.98
N ASP A 34 0.08 -18.99 9.60
CA ASP A 34 1.35 -19.67 9.91
C ASP A 34 2.54 -18.94 9.27
N TYR A 35 2.41 -18.53 8.02
CA TYR A 35 3.43 -17.73 7.35
C TYR A 35 3.67 -16.39 8.08
N TYR A 36 2.59 -15.71 8.51
CA TYR A 36 2.69 -14.49 9.29
C TYR A 36 3.41 -14.70 10.62
N ASN A 37 3.05 -15.78 11.34
CA ASN A 37 3.66 -16.11 12.62
C ASN A 37 5.14 -16.51 12.46
N MET A 38 5.49 -17.19 11.37
CA MET A 38 6.88 -17.55 11.05
C MET A 38 7.79 -16.31 10.87
N ILE A 39 7.28 -15.26 10.25
CA ILE A 39 8.00 -13.97 10.13
C ILE A 39 8.08 -13.28 11.49
N GLY A 40 6.96 -13.26 12.22
CA GLY A 40 6.77 -12.54 13.46
C GLY A 40 6.29 -11.09 13.25
N ALA A 41 5.31 -10.66 14.02
CA ALA A 41 4.66 -9.35 13.89
C ALA A 41 5.65 -8.19 14.03
N GLU A 42 6.47 -8.20 15.07
CA GLU A 42 7.45 -7.14 15.34
C GLU A 42 8.51 -7.02 14.25
N ARG A 43 9.01 -8.16 13.76
CA ARG A 43 9.99 -8.18 12.67
C ARG A 43 9.39 -7.63 11.38
N LYS A 44 8.15 -8.01 11.07
CA LYS A 44 7.41 -7.51 9.91
C LYS A 44 7.18 -6.00 10.00
N GLU A 45 6.72 -5.52 11.15
CA GLU A 45 6.49 -4.09 11.37
C GLU A 45 7.79 -3.28 11.25
N SER A 46 8.84 -3.71 11.92
CA SER A 46 10.16 -3.06 11.86
C SER A 46 10.69 -2.98 10.43
N ARG A 47 10.54 -4.07 9.66
CA ARG A 47 10.95 -4.09 8.26
C ARG A 47 10.14 -3.11 7.41
N LEU A 48 8.82 -3.06 7.57
CA LEU A 48 7.95 -2.16 6.81
C LEU A 48 8.25 -0.68 7.13
N ARG A 49 8.49 -0.35 8.39
CA ARG A 49 8.89 1.00 8.81
C ARG A 49 10.25 1.38 8.22
N PHE A 50 11.23 0.49 8.29
CA PHE A 50 12.54 0.70 7.67
C PHE A 50 12.42 0.99 6.17
N ILE A 51 11.66 0.19 5.43
CA ILE A 51 11.45 0.35 3.99
C ILE A 51 10.80 1.70 3.68
N GLN A 52 9.78 2.06 4.42
CA GLN A 52 9.07 3.32 4.24
C GLN A 52 9.99 4.53 4.51
N GLU A 53 10.75 4.51 5.59
CA GLU A 53 11.69 5.57 5.94
C GLU A 53 12.86 5.64 4.95
N TYR A 54 13.37 4.50 4.51
CA TYR A 54 14.49 4.40 3.58
C TYR A 54 14.32 5.21 2.31
N TRP A 55 13.17 5.11 1.66
CA TRP A 55 12.95 5.85 0.44
C TRP A 55 12.42 7.27 0.70
N THR A 56 11.55 7.48 1.70
CA THR A 56 10.98 8.79 1.98
C THR A 56 12.05 9.79 2.43
N SER A 57 13.01 9.38 3.26
CA SER A 57 14.12 10.23 3.68
C SER A 57 14.95 10.77 2.51
N LYS A 58 15.12 9.98 1.45
CA LYS A 58 15.90 10.35 0.26
C LYS A 58 15.22 11.38 -0.65
N VAL A 59 13.93 11.62 -0.48
CA VAL A 59 13.16 12.51 -1.35
C VAL A 59 12.46 13.67 -0.63
N ARG A 60 12.34 13.64 0.70
CA ARG A 60 11.65 14.71 1.48
C ARG A 60 12.23 16.10 1.27
N THR A 61 13.52 16.21 0.98
CA THR A 61 14.20 17.48 0.75
C THR A 61 14.32 17.85 -0.72
N VAL A 62 13.82 17.00 -1.61
CA VAL A 62 13.86 17.27 -3.06
C VAL A 62 12.75 18.26 -3.41
N PRO A 63 13.09 19.38 -4.08
CA PRO A 63 12.08 20.34 -4.51
C PRO A 63 10.96 19.68 -5.32
N ARG A 64 9.74 20.20 -5.18
CA ARG A 64 8.52 19.71 -5.84
C ARG A 64 8.03 18.32 -5.42
N ILE A 65 8.81 17.52 -4.69
CA ILE A 65 8.32 16.24 -4.15
C ILE A 65 7.62 16.49 -2.82
N ILE A 66 6.37 16.03 -2.72
CA ILE A 66 5.52 16.18 -1.53
C ILE A 66 5.27 14.80 -0.94
N ILE A 67 5.73 14.57 0.30
CA ILE A 67 5.39 13.36 1.05
C ILE A 67 4.25 13.69 2.00
N ASN A 68 3.05 13.18 1.70
CA ASN A 68 1.85 13.40 2.51
C ASN A 68 1.84 12.57 3.79
N THR A 69 2.70 11.56 3.88
CA THR A 69 2.81 10.69 5.06
C THR A 69 3.64 11.38 6.16
N PRO A 70 3.16 11.40 7.41
CA PRO A 70 3.89 11.95 8.54
C PRO A 70 5.27 11.31 8.75
N VAL A 71 6.18 12.06 9.39
CA VAL A 71 7.54 11.57 9.74
C VAL A 71 7.49 10.72 11.02
N GLU A 72 6.56 11.08 11.91
CA GLU A 72 6.45 10.46 13.24
C GLU A 72 6.05 8.99 13.12
N SER A 73 6.89 8.11 13.66
CA SER A 73 6.74 6.66 13.53
C SER A 73 5.40 6.13 14.06
N HIS A 74 4.82 6.77 15.08
CA HIS A 74 3.52 6.38 15.63
C HIS A 74 2.33 6.77 14.73
N ARG A 75 2.55 7.61 13.70
CA ARG A 75 1.54 8.06 12.72
C ARG A 75 1.75 7.47 11.33
N ALA A 76 2.77 6.67 11.14
CA ALA A 76 3.13 6.06 9.87
C ALA A 76 3.48 4.57 10.04
N CYS A 77 3.36 3.81 8.97
CA CYS A 77 3.78 2.41 8.90
C CYS A 77 4.42 2.16 7.51
N GLY A 78 4.19 0.99 6.91
CA GLY A 78 4.77 0.63 5.61
C GLY A 78 4.18 1.36 4.41
N ILE A 79 2.98 1.94 4.54
CA ILE A 79 2.30 2.65 3.46
C ILE A 79 2.70 4.13 3.49
N ALA A 80 2.96 4.70 2.31
CA ALA A 80 3.18 6.13 2.18
C ALA A 80 2.44 6.70 0.95
N ASN A 81 2.32 8.03 0.91
CA ASN A 81 1.79 8.76 -0.24
C ASN A 81 2.78 9.84 -0.66
N VAL A 82 3.05 9.90 -1.97
CA VAL A 82 3.95 10.88 -2.58
C VAL A 82 3.28 11.56 -3.76
N GLY A 83 3.40 12.88 -3.82
CA GLY A 83 3.02 13.69 -4.97
C GLY A 83 4.21 14.43 -5.56
N ILE A 84 4.03 14.99 -6.75
CA ILE A 84 4.95 15.93 -7.36
C ILE A 84 4.17 17.20 -7.73
N GLU A 85 4.64 18.34 -7.29
CA GLU A 85 4.00 19.62 -7.57
C GLU A 85 3.82 19.84 -9.08
N GLY A 86 2.59 20.20 -9.48
CA GLY A 86 2.25 20.40 -10.88
C GLY A 86 1.92 19.13 -11.66
N ILE A 87 2.01 17.93 -11.07
CA ILE A 87 1.63 16.66 -11.72
C ILE A 87 0.41 16.07 -11.00
N LYS A 88 -0.65 15.78 -11.76
CA LYS A 88 -1.83 15.12 -11.20
C LYS A 88 -1.51 13.68 -10.80
N PRO A 89 -2.14 13.13 -9.73
CA PRO A 89 -1.86 11.77 -9.26
C PRO A 89 -1.99 10.70 -10.35
N GLY A 90 -3.01 10.79 -11.21
CA GLY A 90 -3.20 9.84 -12.31
C GLY A 90 -2.09 9.90 -13.36
N ASP A 91 -1.61 11.10 -13.69
CA ASP A 91 -0.52 11.30 -14.64
C ASP A 91 0.81 10.82 -14.03
N LEU A 92 1.02 11.08 -12.73
CA LEU A 92 2.19 10.59 -12.01
C LEU A 92 2.23 9.05 -12.00
N ALA A 93 1.12 8.41 -11.64
CA ALA A 93 1.03 6.95 -11.64
C ALA A 93 1.28 6.35 -13.03
N LYS A 94 0.72 6.97 -14.08
CA LYS A 94 0.91 6.56 -15.46
C LYS A 94 2.38 6.67 -15.88
N ARG A 95 3.04 7.81 -15.60
CA ARG A 95 4.45 8.03 -15.94
C ARG A 95 5.37 7.10 -15.17
N LEU A 96 5.12 6.86 -13.88
CA LEU A 96 5.88 5.90 -13.08
C LEU A 96 5.80 4.49 -13.69
N LEU A 97 4.63 4.08 -14.19
CA LEU A 97 4.48 2.78 -14.82
C LEU A 97 5.14 2.71 -16.20
N ASP A 98 4.84 3.66 -17.07
CA ASP A 98 5.23 3.61 -18.48
C ASP A 98 6.76 3.84 -18.68
N GLU A 99 7.31 4.85 -17.95
CA GLU A 99 8.70 5.26 -18.11
C GLU A 99 9.67 4.50 -17.20
N HIS A 100 9.17 4.06 -16.00
CA HIS A 100 10.05 3.51 -14.97
C HIS A 100 9.65 2.11 -14.49
N ARG A 101 8.55 1.53 -15.00
CA ARG A 101 8.04 0.19 -14.61
C ARG A 101 7.67 0.09 -13.13
N VAL A 102 7.29 1.19 -12.51
CA VAL A 102 6.86 1.27 -11.12
C VAL A 102 5.35 1.40 -11.06
N TYR A 103 4.66 0.35 -10.61
CA TYR A 103 3.22 0.38 -10.42
C TYR A 103 2.86 1.06 -9.11
N THR A 104 1.97 2.04 -9.17
CA THR A 104 1.44 2.76 -8.01
C THR A 104 -0.05 3.02 -8.17
N VAL A 105 -0.73 3.37 -7.09
CA VAL A 105 -2.15 3.70 -7.12
C VAL A 105 -2.33 5.20 -6.91
N ALA A 106 -2.91 5.87 -7.90
CA ALA A 106 -3.25 7.30 -7.78
C ALA A 106 -4.33 7.51 -6.72
N ILE A 107 -4.12 8.49 -5.85
CA ILE A 107 -5.08 8.96 -4.85
C ILE A 107 -5.38 10.43 -5.14
N ASP A 108 -6.64 10.73 -5.42
CA ASP A 108 -7.14 12.07 -5.70
C ASP A 108 -8.44 12.25 -4.94
N GLY A 109 -8.36 12.61 -3.68
CA GLY A 109 -9.53 12.80 -2.83
C GLY A 109 -9.18 12.87 -1.34
N ALA A 110 -10.17 13.22 -0.53
CA ALA A 110 -10.04 13.39 0.93
C ALA A 110 -8.85 14.27 1.35
N ASN A 111 -8.55 15.31 0.57
CA ASN A 111 -7.40 16.21 0.75
C ASN A 111 -6.03 15.52 0.65
N VAL A 112 -5.96 14.36 0.03
CA VAL A 112 -4.70 13.65 -0.27
C VAL A 112 -4.54 13.55 -1.79
N TYR A 113 -3.44 14.10 -2.30
CA TYR A 113 -3.14 14.12 -3.73
C TYR A 113 -1.75 13.53 -3.98
N GLY A 114 -1.69 12.38 -4.65
CA GLY A 114 -0.43 11.71 -4.93
C GLY A 114 -0.62 10.23 -5.24
N CYS A 115 0.48 9.48 -5.24
CA CYS A 115 0.48 8.05 -5.44
C CYS A 115 0.68 7.32 -4.11
N ARG A 116 -0.15 6.30 -3.86
CA ARG A 116 0.04 5.40 -2.73
C ARG A 116 1.16 4.41 -3.07
N ILE A 117 2.11 4.33 -2.17
CA ILE A 117 3.26 3.43 -2.23
C ILE A 117 3.13 2.38 -1.15
N THR A 118 3.08 1.12 -1.54
CA THR A 118 2.81 -0.02 -0.66
C THR A 118 3.86 -1.12 -0.82
N PRO A 119 5.12 -0.87 -0.45
CA PRO A 119 6.14 -1.91 -0.45
C PRO A 119 5.79 -2.99 0.57
N ASN A 120 6.33 -4.20 0.37
CA ASN A 120 6.15 -5.29 1.31
C ASN A 120 7.51 -5.74 1.86
N VAL A 121 7.52 -6.67 2.80
CA VAL A 121 8.73 -7.15 3.50
C VAL A 121 9.81 -7.67 2.55
N TYR A 122 9.43 -8.16 1.39
CA TYR A 122 10.32 -8.67 0.33
C TYR A 122 10.84 -7.58 -0.63
N THR A 123 10.32 -6.35 -0.56
CA THR A 123 10.82 -5.26 -1.39
C THR A 123 12.26 -4.93 -1.02
N THR A 124 13.12 -4.88 -2.02
CA THR A 124 14.56 -4.62 -1.83
C THR A 124 14.88 -3.12 -1.79
N THR A 125 16.03 -2.79 -1.23
CA THR A 125 16.55 -1.41 -1.27
C THR A 125 16.89 -0.95 -2.68
N ASP A 126 17.31 -1.86 -3.56
CA ASP A 126 17.64 -1.54 -4.95
C ASP A 126 16.39 -1.14 -5.75
N GLU A 127 15.26 -1.83 -5.53
CA GLU A 127 13.98 -1.44 -6.12
C GLU A 127 13.53 -0.05 -5.61
N LEU A 128 13.74 0.23 -4.32
CA LEU A 128 13.44 1.54 -3.75
C LEU A 128 14.36 2.64 -4.27
N ASP A 129 15.62 2.33 -4.53
CA ASP A 129 16.56 3.29 -5.14
C ASP A 129 16.19 3.60 -6.59
N GLN A 130 15.72 2.62 -7.35
CA GLN A 130 15.15 2.86 -8.68
C GLN A 130 13.92 3.75 -8.61
N PHE A 131 13.03 3.51 -7.65
CA PHE A 131 11.85 4.35 -7.42
C PHE A 131 12.24 5.79 -7.03
N VAL A 132 13.18 5.97 -6.12
CA VAL A 132 13.71 7.29 -5.73
C VAL A 132 14.30 8.03 -6.94
N LYS A 133 15.06 7.33 -7.79
CA LYS A 133 15.60 7.90 -9.04
C LYS A 133 14.48 8.34 -9.98
N ALA A 134 13.44 7.51 -10.15
CA ALA A 134 12.27 7.85 -10.95
C ALA A 134 11.59 9.12 -10.45
N LEU A 135 11.31 9.24 -9.15
CA LEU A 135 10.71 10.42 -8.56
C LEU A 135 11.55 11.68 -8.80
N LYS A 136 12.87 11.60 -8.61
CA LYS A 136 13.78 12.73 -8.84
C LYS A 136 13.81 13.15 -10.32
N THR A 137 13.80 12.21 -11.24
CA THR A 137 13.73 12.49 -12.68
C THR A 137 12.40 13.17 -13.05
N LEU A 138 11.28 12.74 -12.47
CA LEU A 138 9.97 13.31 -12.75
C LEU A 138 9.76 14.69 -12.09
N ALA A 139 10.53 15.00 -11.04
CA ALA A 139 10.48 16.28 -10.34
C ALA A 139 11.43 17.34 -10.91
N SER A 140 12.40 16.95 -11.72
CA SER A 140 13.28 17.89 -12.45
C SER A 140 12.52 18.59 -13.58
#